data_c3adc81d4e88e9110264630726eb87ef
#
_entry.id   c3adc81d4e88e9110264630726eb87ef
#
_cell.length_a   1.000
_cell.length_b   1.000
_cell.length_c   1.000
_cell.angle_alpha   90.00
_cell.angle_beta   90.00
_cell.angle_gamma   90.00
#
_symmetry.space_group_name_H-M   'P 1'
#
loop_
_entity.id
_entity.type
_entity.pdbx_description
1 polymer ?
#
loop_
_entity_poly.entity_id
_entity_poly.type
_entity_poly.pdbx_seq_one_letter_code
_entity_poly.pdbx_strand_id
1 'polypeptide(L)'
;GISATDQITQDKNFNLKLEGQESGSRVTYLVSTDEGKTWQETTLNQKDLADGIYLYKAVVTDAAGNTSETAVQKVVVDTTTPHSGELTLSDLNDTGVSVTDQITQDKNFNLKLEGQETGSRVTYLVSTDEGKTWQETTVVQKDLADGIYQYKAVVTDAAGNTSETAVQKVVVDTTTPQAGELTLSDLSDTGISATDQITQDKNFNLKLEGQESGSRVTYLVSTDEGKTWQETTLNQKDLADGIYLYKAVVTDAAGNTSETAVQKVVVDTTTPHSGELTLSDLNDTGVS
;
A
#
# COMPACT_ATOMS: atom_id res chain seq x y z
N GLY A 1 11.12 -6.43 30.13
CA GLY A 1 12.20 -6.26 29.13
C GLY A 1 12.26 -7.39 28.12
N ILE A 2 13.15 -7.29 27.19
CA ILE A 2 13.39 -8.34 26.17
C ILE A 2 13.99 -9.59 26.82
N SER A 3 14.77 -9.43 27.90
CA SER A 3 15.31 -10.51 28.72
C SER A 3 14.79 -10.41 30.14
N ALA A 4 14.48 -11.54 30.75
CA ALA A 4 14.05 -11.60 32.15
C ALA A 4 15.23 -11.63 33.15
N THR A 5 16.49 -11.66 32.67
CA THR A 5 17.70 -11.85 33.47
C THR A 5 18.71 -10.71 33.38
N ASP A 6 18.47 -9.71 32.54
CA ASP A 6 19.36 -8.55 32.34
C ASP A 6 19.17 -7.44 33.37
N GLN A 7 18.13 -7.52 34.20
CA GLN A 7 17.77 -6.53 35.22
C GLN A 7 17.60 -5.11 34.66
N ILE A 8 17.15 -4.99 33.38
CA ILE A 8 16.69 -3.75 32.76
C ILE A 8 15.18 -3.76 32.77
N THR A 9 14.53 -2.74 33.33
CA THR A 9 13.11 -2.78 33.65
C THR A 9 12.43 -1.41 33.61
N GLN A 10 11.14 -1.39 33.27
CA GLN A 10 10.26 -0.24 33.46
C GLN A 10 9.77 -0.11 34.93
N ASP A 11 9.99 -1.16 35.74
CA ASP A 11 9.47 -1.16 37.12
C ASP A 11 10.29 -0.22 37.99
N LYS A 12 9.63 0.78 38.51
CA LYS A 12 10.18 1.79 39.44
C LYS A 12 10.12 1.37 40.91
N ASN A 13 9.51 0.22 41.17
CA ASN A 13 9.19 -0.22 42.52
C ASN A 13 9.55 -1.69 42.70
N PHE A 14 10.51 -1.98 43.58
CA PHE A 14 10.87 -3.34 43.91
C PHE A 14 11.45 -3.42 45.32
N ASN A 15 11.64 -4.62 45.81
CA ASN A 15 12.20 -4.86 47.14
C ASN A 15 13.58 -5.54 47.05
N LEU A 16 14.48 -5.10 47.90
CA LEU A 16 15.72 -5.82 48.16
C LEU A 16 15.44 -6.99 49.10
N LYS A 17 16.06 -8.14 48.87
CA LYS A 17 15.91 -9.31 49.71
C LYS A 17 17.32 -9.88 49.99
N LEU A 18 17.62 -10.10 51.25
CA LEU A 18 18.84 -10.78 51.70
C LEU A 18 18.46 -12.08 52.39
N GLU A 19 19.07 -13.16 52.00
CA GLU A 19 18.87 -14.49 52.60
C GLU A 19 20.21 -15.09 53.02
N GLY A 20 20.17 -15.95 54.06
CA GLY A 20 21.34 -16.69 54.50
C GLY A 20 22.35 -15.89 55.32
N GLN A 21 22.03 -14.65 55.75
CA GLN A 21 22.85 -13.88 56.68
C GLN A 21 22.91 -14.52 58.07
N GLU A 22 23.98 -14.24 58.80
CA GLU A 22 24.14 -14.71 60.17
C GLU A 22 23.02 -14.20 61.09
N SER A 23 22.48 -15.11 61.92
CA SER A 23 21.40 -14.78 62.84
C SER A 23 21.86 -13.75 63.88
N GLY A 24 21.07 -12.70 64.12
CA GLY A 24 21.38 -11.62 65.06
C GLY A 24 22.31 -10.52 64.51
N SER A 25 22.79 -10.63 63.26
CA SER A 25 23.53 -9.57 62.59
C SER A 25 22.66 -8.38 62.21
N ARG A 26 23.27 -7.19 62.21
CA ARG A 26 22.66 -5.97 61.64
C ARG A 26 22.92 -5.95 60.14
N VAL A 27 21.90 -5.65 59.35
CA VAL A 27 21.99 -5.47 57.89
C VAL A 27 21.81 -4.01 57.53
N THR A 28 22.73 -3.43 56.77
CA THR A 28 22.64 -2.10 56.14
C THR A 28 22.61 -2.27 54.66
N TYR A 29 21.56 -1.80 54.01
CA TYR A 29 21.46 -1.77 52.54
C TYR A 29 22.06 -0.48 52.01
N LEU A 30 22.84 -0.59 50.94
CA LEU A 30 23.51 0.53 50.30
C LEU A 30 23.14 0.60 48.81
N VAL A 31 22.96 1.82 48.31
CA VAL A 31 22.74 2.12 46.91
C VAL A 31 23.82 3.07 46.37
N SER A 32 24.20 2.87 45.15
CA SER A 32 25.05 3.78 44.38
C SER A 32 24.35 4.12 43.04
N THR A 33 24.38 5.39 42.67
CA THR A 33 23.89 5.93 41.40
C THR A 33 24.98 6.52 40.52
N ASP A 34 26.24 6.34 40.93
CA ASP A 34 27.45 6.88 40.30
C ASP A 34 28.49 5.79 39.95
N GLU A 35 27.98 4.62 39.52
CA GLU A 35 28.78 3.47 39.12
C GLU A 35 29.65 2.88 40.26
N GLY A 36 29.18 3.01 41.52
CA GLY A 36 29.89 2.45 42.68
C GLY A 36 30.93 3.34 43.28
N LYS A 37 31.07 4.60 42.85
CA LYS A 37 32.05 5.55 43.41
C LYS A 37 31.67 5.99 44.82
N THR A 38 30.37 6.25 45.02
CA THR A 38 29.85 6.55 46.35
C THR A 38 28.66 5.67 46.69
N TRP A 39 28.46 5.42 47.98
CA TRP A 39 27.38 4.56 48.50
C TRP A 39 26.59 5.28 49.58
N GLN A 40 25.27 5.21 49.50
CA GLN A 40 24.34 5.80 50.48
C GLN A 40 23.45 4.71 51.07
N GLU A 41 23.06 4.86 52.34
CA GLU A 41 22.11 3.94 52.95
C GLU A 41 20.73 4.06 52.26
N THR A 42 20.11 2.93 52.06
CA THR A 42 18.76 2.84 51.48
C THR A 42 17.87 1.87 52.26
N THR A 43 16.59 1.86 51.93
CA THR A 43 15.63 0.94 52.56
C THR A 43 15.42 -0.32 51.72
N LEU A 44 14.79 -1.35 52.33
CA LEU A 44 14.39 -2.55 51.58
C LEU A 44 13.47 -2.24 50.40
N ASN A 45 12.54 -1.32 50.63
CA ASN A 45 11.53 -0.97 49.61
C ASN A 45 12.04 0.18 48.75
N GLN A 46 12.30 -0.11 47.48
CA GLN A 46 12.63 0.89 46.49
C GLN A 46 11.32 1.37 45.84
N LYS A 47 11.08 2.68 45.76
CA LYS A 47 9.84 3.27 45.23
C LYS A 47 10.15 4.49 44.40
N ASP A 48 9.33 4.64 43.34
CA ASP A 48 9.31 5.82 42.48
C ASP A 48 10.69 6.21 41.96
N LEU A 49 11.51 5.21 41.62
CA LEU A 49 12.86 5.43 41.12
C LEU A 49 12.81 6.18 39.78
N ALA A 50 13.72 7.14 39.62
CA ALA A 50 13.94 7.79 38.33
C ALA A 50 14.67 6.82 37.36
N ASP A 51 14.60 7.13 36.05
CA ASP A 51 15.39 6.39 35.07
C ASP A 51 16.88 6.53 35.40
N GLY A 52 17.61 5.40 35.37
CA GLY A 52 19.01 5.39 35.73
C GLY A 52 19.58 4.01 36.10
N ILE A 53 20.85 3.99 36.38
CA ILE A 53 21.59 2.79 36.82
C ILE A 53 21.73 2.82 38.34
N TYR A 54 21.26 1.75 38.96
CA TYR A 54 21.34 1.56 40.41
C TYR A 54 22.20 0.34 40.72
N LEU A 55 23.17 0.49 41.59
CA LEU A 55 23.95 -0.60 42.15
C LEU A 55 23.55 -0.77 43.61
N TYR A 56 23.28 -1.99 44.03
CA TYR A 56 22.88 -2.32 45.39
C TYR A 56 23.86 -3.32 46.01
N LYS A 57 24.18 -3.15 47.28
CA LYS A 57 24.85 -4.14 48.13
C LYS A 57 24.31 -4.09 49.56
N ALA A 58 24.53 -5.12 50.31
CA ALA A 58 24.27 -5.14 51.74
C ALA A 58 25.58 -5.32 52.51
N VAL A 59 25.68 -4.64 53.65
CA VAL A 59 26.73 -4.82 54.65
C VAL A 59 26.10 -5.51 55.84
N VAL A 60 26.64 -6.65 56.21
CA VAL A 60 26.23 -7.44 57.38
C VAL A 60 27.24 -7.22 58.47
N THR A 61 26.80 -6.81 59.67
CA THR A 61 27.66 -6.54 60.84
C THR A 61 27.26 -7.47 61.97
N ASP A 62 28.19 -8.25 62.50
CA ASP A 62 27.95 -9.12 63.66
C ASP A 62 27.92 -8.35 64.98
N ALA A 63 27.67 -9.05 66.08
CA ALA A 63 27.61 -8.46 67.40
C ALA A 63 28.98 -7.93 67.91
N ALA A 64 30.08 -8.39 67.33
CA ALA A 64 31.43 -7.96 67.68
C ALA A 64 31.90 -6.77 66.83
N GLY A 65 31.09 -6.37 65.79
CA GLY A 65 31.40 -5.28 64.89
C GLY A 65 32.16 -5.70 63.62
N ASN A 66 32.35 -7.01 63.36
CA ASN A 66 32.95 -7.47 62.12
C ASN A 66 31.92 -7.33 60.97
N THR A 67 32.43 -6.97 59.80
CA THR A 67 31.56 -6.68 58.63
C THR A 67 31.87 -7.57 57.45
N SER A 68 30.84 -7.92 56.69
CA SER A 68 30.94 -8.55 55.39
C SER A 68 30.01 -7.86 54.40
N GLU A 69 30.37 -7.91 53.12
CA GLU A 69 29.58 -7.31 52.05
C GLU A 69 29.08 -8.37 51.07
N THR A 70 27.89 -8.16 50.54
CA THR A 70 27.36 -9.00 49.44
C THR A 70 28.00 -8.60 48.11
N ALA A 71 27.86 -9.45 47.12
CA ALA A 71 28.10 -9.06 45.73
C ALA A 71 27.16 -7.89 45.33
N VAL A 72 27.64 -7.06 44.45
CA VAL A 72 26.89 -5.93 43.92
C VAL A 72 25.82 -6.43 42.92
N GLN A 73 24.60 -5.99 43.11
CA GLN A 73 23.50 -6.19 42.17
C GLN A 73 23.26 -4.90 41.38
N LYS A 74 23.12 -5.01 40.05
CA LYS A 74 22.84 -3.88 39.15
C LYS A 74 21.40 -3.96 38.67
N VAL A 75 20.69 -2.84 38.73
CA VAL A 75 19.37 -2.65 38.09
C VAL A 75 19.44 -1.40 37.24
N VAL A 76 18.85 -1.47 36.05
CA VAL A 76 18.62 -0.32 35.16
C VAL A 76 17.14 -0.07 35.11
N VAL A 77 16.72 1.09 35.59
CA VAL A 77 15.33 1.57 35.44
C VAL A 77 15.28 2.45 34.20
N ASP A 78 14.41 2.09 33.27
CA ASP A 78 14.21 2.82 32.01
C ASP A 78 12.73 2.80 31.64
N THR A 79 12.12 3.96 31.63
CA THR A 79 10.71 4.17 31.26
C THR A 79 10.58 5.00 29.98
N THR A 80 11.68 5.29 29.32
CA THR A 80 11.72 6.06 28.08
C THR A 80 11.25 5.21 26.92
N THR A 81 10.30 5.71 26.12
CA THR A 81 9.84 5.00 24.92
C THR A 81 10.94 5.02 23.85
N PRO A 82 11.21 3.90 23.19
CA PRO A 82 12.22 3.83 22.14
C PRO A 82 11.81 4.64 20.90
N HIS A 83 12.77 5.08 20.11
CA HIS A 83 12.51 5.65 18.79
C HIS A 83 12.01 4.57 17.83
N SER A 84 10.79 4.74 17.27
CA SER A 84 10.17 3.72 16.40
C SER A 84 10.78 3.62 15.00
N GLY A 85 11.43 4.68 14.53
CA GLY A 85 11.88 4.76 13.14
C GLY A 85 10.74 5.02 12.15
N GLU A 86 11.06 4.86 10.88
CA GLU A 86 10.14 5.03 9.76
C GLU A 86 9.96 3.70 9.01
N LEU A 87 8.71 3.26 8.88
CA LEU A 87 8.34 2.09 8.09
C LEU A 87 7.98 2.53 6.68
N THR A 88 8.57 1.89 5.68
CA THR A 88 8.29 2.09 4.26
C THR A 88 8.05 0.76 3.56
N LEU A 89 7.40 0.81 2.39
CA LEU A 89 7.24 -0.33 1.49
C LEU A 89 8.37 -0.27 0.45
N SER A 90 9.29 -1.23 0.50
CA SER A 90 10.39 -1.33 -0.46
C SER A 90 10.10 -2.38 -1.53
N ASP A 91 10.68 -2.19 -2.71
CA ASP A 91 10.47 -3.07 -3.87
C ASP A 91 9.03 -3.16 -4.37
N LEU A 92 8.15 -2.26 -3.89
CA LEU A 92 6.79 -2.12 -4.39
C LEU A 92 6.83 -1.45 -5.76
N ASN A 93 6.28 -2.11 -6.76
CA ASN A 93 6.01 -1.51 -8.06
C ASN A 93 4.62 -0.88 -8.03
N ASP A 94 4.55 0.41 -7.72
CA ASP A 94 3.28 1.15 -7.73
C ASP A 94 2.84 1.36 -9.17
N THR A 95 1.83 0.60 -9.60
CA THR A 95 1.33 0.53 -10.97
C THR A 95 0.11 1.42 -11.16
N GLY A 96 -0.29 1.65 -12.39
CA GLY A 96 -1.55 2.32 -12.67
C GLY A 96 -1.44 3.78 -13.08
N VAL A 97 -2.50 4.53 -12.82
CA VAL A 97 -2.65 5.93 -13.25
C VAL A 97 -1.77 6.86 -12.40
N SER A 98 -1.63 6.57 -11.12
CA SER A 98 -0.72 7.24 -10.20
C SER A 98 0.36 6.27 -9.75
N VAL A 99 1.59 6.74 -9.62
CA VAL A 99 2.74 5.94 -9.15
C VAL A 99 3.12 6.29 -7.71
N THR A 100 2.18 6.88 -6.94
CA THR A 100 2.41 7.33 -5.56
C THR A 100 1.21 7.09 -4.64
N ASP A 101 0.13 6.48 -5.13
CA ASP A 101 -1.08 6.25 -4.34
C ASP A 101 -1.12 4.88 -3.65
N GLN A 102 -0.13 4.02 -3.96
CA GLN A 102 0.00 2.67 -3.41
C GLN A 102 -1.21 1.78 -3.73
N ILE A 103 -1.85 2.02 -4.89
CA ILE A 103 -2.86 1.14 -5.48
C ILE A 103 -2.20 0.41 -6.65
N THR A 104 -2.05 -0.90 -6.56
CA THR A 104 -1.14 -1.63 -7.44
C THR A 104 -1.62 -3.04 -7.79
N GLN A 105 -1.14 -3.55 -8.93
CA GLN A 105 -1.23 -4.97 -9.29
C GLN A 105 -0.11 -5.80 -8.62
N ASP A 106 0.89 -5.14 -8.03
CA ASP A 106 2.02 -5.84 -7.44
C ASP A 106 1.60 -6.55 -6.14
N LYS A 107 1.81 -7.85 -6.11
CA LYS A 107 1.51 -8.74 -4.99
C LYS A 107 2.69 -9.01 -4.08
N ASN A 108 3.85 -8.43 -4.41
CA ASN A 108 5.12 -8.78 -3.80
C ASN A 108 5.93 -7.53 -3.50
N PHE A 109 6.23 -7.30 -2.23
CA PHE A 109 7.05 -6.19 -1.77
C PHE A 109 7.65 -6.52 -0.40
N ASN A 110 8.49 -5.64 0.12
CA ASN A 110 9.11 -5.80 1.42
C ASN A 110 8.75 -4.64 2.35
N LEU A 111 8.70 -4.94 3.66
CA LEU A 111 8.63 -3.93 4.70
C LEU A 111 10.06 -3.52 5.06
N LYS A 112 10.36 -2.22 5.06
CA LYS A 112 11.66 -1.67 5.43
C LYS A 112 11.49 -0.69 6.59
N LEU A 113 12.18 -0.96 7.69
CA LEU A 113 12.23 -0.08 8.85
C LEU A 113 13.61 0.54 8.97
N GLU A 114 13.69 1.86 9.08
CA GLU A 114 14.93 2.60 9.25
C GLU A 114 14.85 3.57 10.43
N GLY A 115 15.99 3.83 11.08
CA GLY A 115 16.10 4.82 12.13
C GLY A 115 15.50 4.40 13.47
N GLN A 116 15.07 3.15 13.66
CA GLN A 116 14.64 2.63 14.96
C GLN A 116 15.81 2.58 15.96
N GLU A 117 15.48 2.57 17.24
CA GLU A 117 16.48 2.48 18.30
C GLU A 117 17.34 1.22 18.19
N THR A 118 18.64 1.40 18.28
CA THR A 118 19.61 0.29 18.16
C THR A 118 19.45 -0.70 19.32
N GLY A 119 19.39 -1.99 19.00
CA GLY A 119 19.24 -3.06 19.97
C GLY A 119 17.79 -3.37 20.37
N SER A 120 16.83 -2.63 19.85
CA SER A 120 15.42 -2.91 20.06
C SER A 120 14.94 -4.14 19.29
N ARG A 121 13.92 -4.80 19.82
CA ARG A 121 13.18 -5.84 19.13
C ARG A 121 12.10 -5.19 18.24
N VAL A 122 11.99 -5.64 17.00
CA VAL A 122 10.96 -5.18 16.06
C VAL A 122 9.96 -6.29 15.80
N THR A 123 8.66 -5.95 15.86
CA THR A 123 7.56 -6.82 15.47
C THR A 123 6.76 -6.10 14.38
N TYR A 124 6.65 -6.72 13.19
CA TYR A 124 5.84 -6.20 12.10
C TYR A 124 4.41 -6.70 12.22
N LEU A 125 3.46 -5.83 12.01
CA LEU A 125 2.04 -6.12 12.10
C LEU A 125 1.33 -5.75 10.81
N VAL A 126 0.35 -6.57 10.42
CA VAL A 126 -0.55 -6.33 9.29
C VAL A 126 -2.00 -6.32 9.75
N SER A 127 -2.79 -5.44 9.16
CA SER A 127 -4.25 -5.42 9.27
C SER A 127 -4.88 -5.49 7.89
N THR A 128 -5.92 -6.31 7.75
CA THR A 128 -6.75 -6.44 6.54
C THR A 128 -8.20 -5.98 6.76
N ASP A 129 -8.47 -5.35 7.92
CA ASP A 129 -9.80 -4.91 8.35
C ASP A 129 -9.82 -3.42 8.75
N GLU A 130 -9.03 -2.61 8.03
CA GLU A 130 -8.90 -1.15 8.25
C GLU A 130 -8.36 -0.77 9.63
N GLY A 131 -7.46 -1.58 10.18
CA GLY A 131 -6.79 -1.29 11.44
C GLY A 131 -7.57 -1.72 12.69
N LYS A 132 -8.67 -2.46 12.54
CA LYS A 132 -9.46 -2.94 13.68
C LYS A 132 -8.75 -4.07 14.42
N THR A 133 -8.12 -4.97 13.68
CA THR A 133 -7.29 -6.05 14.24
C THR A 133 -5.93 -6.09 13.57
N TRP A 134 -4.91 -6.52 14.31
CA TRP A 134 -3.53 -6.60 13.87
C TRP A 134 -2.96 -7.99 14.14
N GLN A 135 -2.26 -8.54 13.15
CA GLN A 135 -1.59 -9.84 13.24
C GLN A 135 -0.11 -9.67 12.92
N GLU A 136 0.74 -10.50 13.54
CA GLU A 136 2.16 -10.51 13.20
C GLU A 136 2.37 -10.96 11.74
N THR A 137 3.32 -10.30 11.08
CA THR A 137 3.71 -10.62 9.72
C THR A 137 5.23 -10.59 9.56
N THR A 138 5.71 -11.04 8.42
CA THR A 138 7.13 -11.04 8.06
C THR A 138 7.51 -9.79 7.26
N VAL A 139 8.79 -9.53 7.13
CA VAL A 139 9.31 -8.44 6.28
C VAL A 139 8.91 -8.64 4.82
N VAL A 140 8.97 -9.87 4.34
CA VAL A 140 8.68 -10.21 2.94
C VAL A 140 7.19 -10.49 2.79
N GLN A 141 6.51 -9.72 1.94
CA GLN A 141 5.13 -9.92 1.54
C GLN A 141 5.11 -10.59 0.16
N LYS A 142 4.38 -11.69 0.00
CA LYS A 142 4.33 -12.46 -1.25
C LYS A 142 2.93 -12.97 -1.54
N ASP A 143 2.60 -13.00 -2.85
CA ASP A 143 1.39 -13.62 -3.39
C ASP A 143 0.12 -13.11 -2.68
N LEU A 144 0.09 -11.82 -2.35
CA LEU A 144 -1.05 -11.20 -1.67
C LEU A 144 -2.30 -11.31 -2.54
N ALA A 145 -3.43 -11.59 -1.91
CA ALA A 145 -4.74 -11.51 -2.56
C ALA A 145 -5.13 -10.03 -2.77
N ASP A 146 -6.10 -9.79 -3.64
CA ASP A 146 -6.68 -8.47 -3.80
C ASP A 146 -7.29 -8.01 -2.47
N GLY A 147 -7.00 -6.78 -2.07
CA GLY A 147 -7.47 -6.23 -0.80
C GLY A 147 -6.70 -5.02 -0.30
N ILE A 148 -7.16 -4.50 0.83
CA ILE A 148 -6.52 -3.38 1.53
C ILE A 148 -5.67 -3.93 2.65
N TYR A 149 -4.40 -3.55 2.67
CA TYR A 149 -3.43 -3.93 3.69
C TYR A 149 -2.91 -2.68 4.39
N GLN A 150 -2.84 -2.74 5.69
CA GLN A 150 -2.19 -1.73 6.51
C GLN A 150 -1.07 -2.38 7.31
N TYR A 151 0.08 -1.74 7.36
CA TYR A 151 1.27 -2.24 8.04
C TYR A 151 1.77 -1.23 9.05
N LYS A 152 2.24 -1.72 10.19
CA LYS A 152 3.01 -0.96 11.18
C LYS A 152 4.07 -1.83 11.81
N ALA A 153 5.08 -1.22 12.41
CA ALA A 153 6.05 -1.90 13.25
C ALA A 153 5.91 -1.44 14.70
N VAL A 154 6.06 -2.38 15.62
CA VAL A 154 6.19 -2.14 17.06
C VAL A 154 7.65 -2.35 17.43
N VAL A 155 8.27 -1.33 18.00
CA VAL A 155 9.65 -1.34 18.46
C VAL A 155 9.64 -1.44 19.98
N THR A 156 10.35 -2.42 20.53
CA THR A 156 10.43 -2.70 21.97
C THR A 156 11.88 -2.63 22.41
N ASP A 157 12.19 -1.77 23.38
CA ASP A 157 13.53 -1.65 23.96
C ASP A 157 13.87 -2.78 24.96
N ALA A 158 15.06 -2.74 25.52
CA ALA A 158 15.52 -3.72 26.49
C ALA A 158 14.70 -3.69 27.79
N ALA A 159 14.17 -2.54 28.20
CA ALA A 159 13.32 -2.40 29.39
C ALA A 159 11.89 -2.88 29.15
N GLY A 160 11.48 -3.03 27.89
CA GLY A 160 10.12 -3.40 27.48
C GLY A 160 9.22 -2.22 27.17
N ASN A 161 9.75 -0.99 27.09
CA ASN A 161 8.99 0.14 26.57
C ASN A 161 8.75 -0.06 25.08
N THR A 162 7.61 0.41 24.59
CA THR A 162 7.20 0.20 23.20
C THR A 162 6.84 1.51 22.52
N SER A 163 7.13 1.58 21.23
CA SER A 163 6.63 2.61 20.33
C SER A 163 6.17 1.99 19.01
N GLU A 164 5.33 2.69 18.28
CA GLU A 164 4.80 2.24 17.00
C GLU A 164 5.16 3.21 15.87
N THR A 165 5.39 2.69 14.68
CA THR A 165 5.55 3.53 13.48
C THR A 165 4.22 4.09 12.99
N ALA A 166 4.27 5.07 12.10
CA ALA A 166 3.12 5.43 11.29
C ALA A 166 2.65 4.20 10.47
N VAL A 167 1.34 4.17 10.20
CA VAL A 167 0.73 3.10 9.39
C VAL A 167 1.00 3.36 7.91
N GLN A 168 1.49 2.34 7.21
CA GLN A 168 1.60 2.29 5.76
C GLN A 168 0.40 1.53 5.20
N LYS A 169 -0.23 2.06 4.14
CA LYS A 169 -1.38 1.43 3.49
C LYS A 169 -1.00 1.09 2.05
N VAL A 170 -1.41 -0.09 1.59
CA VAL A 170 -1.34 -0.50 0.19
C VAL A 170 -2.65 -1.18 -0.20
N VAL A 171 -3.07 -0.98 -1.44
CA VAL A 171 -4.22 -1.67 -2.04
C VAL A 171 -3.68 -2.54 -3.16
N VAL A 172 -3.86 -3.85 -3.04
CA VAL A 172 -3.56 -4.80 -4.11
C VAL A 172 -4.85 -5.06 -4.88
N ASP A 173 -4.82 -4.81 -6.18
CA ASP A 173 -5.95 -5.02 -7.07
C ASP A 173 -5.47 -5.54 -8.42
N THR A 174 -5.83 -6.75 -8.75
CA THR A 174 -5.52 -7.41 -10.03
C THR A 174 -6.79 -7.69 -10.86
N THR A 175 -7.92 -7.15 -10.41
CA THR A 175 -9.21 -7.32 -11.07
C THR A 175 -9.29 -6.39 -12.29
N THR A 176 -9.65 -6.95 -13.45
CA THR A 176 -9.83 -6.12 -14.65
C THR A 176 -11.08 -5.25 -14.51
N PRO A 177 -11.01 -3.93 -14.86
CA PRO A 177 -12.14 -3.03 -14.77
C PRO A 177 -13.23 -3.37 -15.80
N GLN A 178 -14.46 -2.95 -15.54
CA GLN A 178 -15.53 -3.04 -16.52
C GLN A 178 -15.30 -2.04 -17.66
N ALA A 179 -15.18 -2.54 -18.90
CA ALA A 179 -14.90 -1.71 -20.07
C ALA A 179 -16.09 -0.83 -20.46
N GLY A 180 -17.33 -1.27 -20.21
CA GLY A 180 -18.52 -0.62 -20.69
C GLY A 180 -18.81 -0.89 -22.18
N GLU A 181 -19.72 -0.12 -22.76
CA GLU A 181 -20.15 -0.21 -24.15
C GLU A 181 -19.79 1.06 -24.91
N LEU A 182 -19.00 0.92 -25.98
CA LEU A 182 -18.68 2.01 -26.89
C LEU A 182 -19.72 2.05 -28.00
N THR A 183 -20.32 3.21 -28.24
CA THR A 183 -21.27 3.47 -29.30
C THR A 183 -20.86 4.70 -30.09
N LEU A 184 -21.42 4.81 -31.32
CA LEU A 184 -21.31 6.01 -32.16
C LEU A 184 -22.54 6.87 -31.94
N SER A 185 -22.38 8.07 -31.37
CA SER A 185 -23.46 9.02 -31.16
C SER A 185 -23.41 10.13 -32.20
N ASP A 186 -24.57 10.71 -32.49
CA ASP A 186 -24.75 11.77 -33.50
C ASP A 186 -24.32 11.36 -34.92
N LEU A 187 -24.14 10.05 -35.16
CA LEU A 187 -23.92 9.52 -36.52
C LEU A 187 -25.22 9.52 -37.30
N SER A 188 -25.24 10.20 -38.42
CA SER A 188 -26.31 10.09 -39.41
C SER A 188 -26.01 8.92 -40.36
N ASP A 189 -26.54 7.74 -40.06
CA ASP A 189 -26.39 6.56 -40.91
C ASP A 189 -27.25 6.75 -42.18
N THR A 190 -26.57 7.02 -43.27
CA THR A 190 -27.23 7.43 -44.56
C THR A 190 -27.17 6.26 -45.55
N GLY A 191 -27.96 6.37 -46.61
CA GLY A 191 -27.95 5.36 -47.67
C GLY A 191 -29.16 4.42 -47.64
N ILE A 192 -28.98 3.18 -48.09
CA ILE A 192 -30.04 2.20 -48.25
C ILE A 192 -30.45 1.58 -46.93
N SER A 193 -29.47 1.38 -46.03
CA SER A 193 -29.68 0.87 -44.65
C SER A 193 -29.33 1.97 -43.65
N ALA A 194 -30.13 2.09 -42.60
CA ALA A 194 -29.90 3.03 -41.52
C ALA A 194 -29.24 2.36 -40.29
N THR A 195 -28.67 1.17 -40.47
CA THR A 195 -28.06 0.37 -39.35
C THR A 195 -26.77 -0.35 -39.71
N ASP A 196 -26.23 -0.13 -40.93
CA ASP A 196 -25.02 -0.80 -41.40
C ASP A 196 -23.73 0.00 -41.16
N GLN A 197 -23.90 1.24 -40.66
CA GLN A 197 -22.82 2.19 -40.39
C GLN A 197 -21.96 2.51 -41.63
N ILE A 198 -22.57 2.45 -42.81
CA ILE A 198 -22.02 2.95 -44.07
C ILE A 198 -22.68 4.29 -44.38
N THR A 199 -21.90 5.37 -44.33
CA THR A 199 -22.48 6.71 -44.28
C THR A 199 -21.68 7.73 -45.07
N GLN A 200 -22.36 8.81 -45.51
CA GLN A 200 -21.75 10.05 -46.02
C GLN A 200 -21.36 11.00 -44.87
N ASP A 201 -21.78 10.71 -43.62
CA ASP A 201 -21.50 11.56 -42.49
C ASP A 201 -20.04 11.45 -42.09
N LYS A 202 -19.36 12.58 -42.05
CA LYS A 202 -17.96 12.74 -41.69
C LYS A 202 -17.73 13.15 -40.24
N ASN A 203 -18.83 13.34 -39.48
CA ASN A 203 -18.80 13.95 -38.18
C ASN A 203 -19.72 13.19 -37.23
N PHE A 204 -19.18 12.62 -36.19
CA PHE A 204 -19.90 11.92 -35.14
C PHE A 204 -19.12 11.91 -33.84
N ASN A 205 -19.70 11.42 -32.77
CA ASN A 205 -19.02 11.31 -31.48
C ASN A 205 -18.93 9.86 -31.04
N LEU A 206 -17.83 9.55 -30.31
CA LEU A 206 -17.71 8.32 -29.56
C LEU A 206 -18.37 8.51 -28.19
N LYS A 207 -19.22 7.57 -27.77
CA LYS A 207 -19.88 7.57 -26.47
C LYS A 207 -19.60 6.26 -25.75
N LEU A 208 -19.06 6.35 -24.54
CA LEU A 208 -18.81 5.19 -23.69
C LEU A 208 -19.76 5.26 -22.48
N GLU A 209 -20.47 4.15 -22.22
CA GLU A 209 -21.38 4.02 -21.08
C GLU A 209 -21.11 2.73 -20.32
N GLY A 210 -21.35 2.75 -19.01
CA GLY A 210 -21.22 1.56 -18.15
C GLY A 210 -19.78 1.13 -17.82
N GLN A 211 -18.78 1.97 -18.14
CA GLN A 211 -17.41 1.72 -17.69
C GLN A 211 -17.29 1.89 -16.18
N GLU A 212 -16.28 1.29 -15.59
CA GLU A 212 -15.99 1.42 -14.18
C GLU A 212 -15.74 2.88 -13.77
N SER A 213 -16.38 3.28 -12.69
CA SER A 213 -16.27 4.65 -12.18
C SER A 213 -14.88 4.96 -11.67
N GLY A 214 -14.32 6.10 -12.06
CA GLY A 214 -12.97 6.55 -11.68
C GLY A 214 -11.84 6.02 -12.56
N SER A 215 -12.14 5.14 -13.52
CA SER A 215 -11.15 4.65 -14.47
C SER A 215 -10.74 5.71 -15.49
N ARG A 216 -9.51 5.62 -15.96
CA ARG A 216 -9.03 6.38 -17.12
C ARG A 216 -9.49 5.71 -18.41
N VAL A 217 -9.99 6.49 -19.37
CA VAL A 217 -10.41 6.00 -20.68
C VAL A 217 -9.51 6.56 -21.77
N THR A 218 -9.01 5.67 -22.62
CA THR A 218 -8.27 6.02 -23.84
C THR A 218 -9.03 5.51 -25.06
N TYR A 219 -9.41 6.41 -25.97
CA TYR A 219 -10.08 6.06 -27.22
C TYR A 219 -9.04 5.79 -28.30
N LEU A 220 -9.24 4.72 -29.05
CA LEU A 220 -8.32 4.29 -30.11
C LEU A 220 -9.07 4.15 -31.44
N VAL A 221 -8.40 4.52 -32.53
CA VAL A 221 -8.86 4.36 -33.90
C VAL A 221 -7.85 3.55 -34.72
N SER A 222 -8.36 2.70 -35.60
CA SER A 222 -7.60 2.00 -36.62
C SER A 222 -8.18 2.29 -38.00
N THR A 223 -7.33 2.58 -38.98
CA THR A 223 -7.66 2.78 -40.39
C THR A 223 -7.07 1.69 -41.30
N ASP A 224 -6.50 0.64 -40.71
CA ASP A 224 -5.81 -0.47 -41.38
C ASP A 224 -6.37 -1.84 -41.01
N GLU A 225 -7.69 -1.89 -40.77
CA GLU A 225 -8.45 -3.10 -40.43
C GLU A 225 -8.03 -3.72 -39.06
N GLY A 226 -7.60 -2.86 -38.11
CA GLY A 226 -7.24 -3.29 -36.77
C GLY A 226 -5.80 -3.75 -36.59
N LYS A 227 -4.93 -3.58 -37.59
CA LYS A 227 -3.51 -3.95 -37.52
C LYS A 227 -2.74 -3.02 -36.61
N THR A 228 -3.03 -1.72 -36.69
CA THR A 228 -2.45 -0.70 -35.82
C THR A 228 -3.55 0.19 -35.22
N TRP A 229 -3.29 0.70 -34.01
CA TRP A 229 -4.21 1.55 -33.27
C TRP A 229 -3.52 2.84 -32.85
N GLN A 230 -4.20 3.96 -32.98
CA GLN A 230 -3.73 5.29 -32.58
C GLN A 230 -4.74 5.93 -31.64
N GLU A 231 -4.26 6.74 -30.69
CA GLU A 231 -5.17 7.51 -29.83
C GLU A 231 -5.98 8.52 -30.65
N THR A 232 -7.25 8.66 -30.30
CA THR A 232 -8.18 9.60 -30.89
C THR A 232 -9.00 10.33 -29.86
N THR A 233 -9.75 11.33 -30.26
CA THR A 233 -10.63 12.11 -29.40
C THR A 233 -12.08 11.60 -29.49
N LEU A 234 -12.92 12.05 -28.56
CA LEU A 234 -14.35 11.75 -28.58
C LEU A 234 -15.03 12.26 -29.85
N ASN A 235 -14.66 13.46 -30.32
CA ASN A 235 -15.28 14.09 -31.48
C ASN A 235 -14.50 13.73 -32.74
N GLN A 236 -15.16 13.02 -33.64
CA GLN A 236 -14.63 12.72 -34.97
C GLN A 236 -15.15 13.79 -35.95
N LYS A 237 -14.24 14.39 -36.71
CA LYS A 237 -14.59 15.50 -37.63
C LYS A 237 -13.83 15.40 -38.95
N ASP A 238 -14.51 15.78 -40.03
CA ASP A 238 -13.96 15.93 -41.36
C ASP A 238 -13.21 14.67 -41.85
N LEU A 239 -13.75 13.50 -41.49
CA LEU A 239 -13.13 12.22 -41.85
C LEU A 239 -13.08 12.07 -43.38
N ALA A 240 -11.97 11.51 -43.88
CA ALA A 240 -11.87 11.10 -45.28
C ALA A 240 -12.66 9.82 -45.53
N ASP A 241 -12.98 9.55 -46.82
CA ASP A 241 -13.57 8.25 -47.16
C ASP A 241 -12.64 7.11 -46.78
N GLY A 242 -13.21 6.10 -46.09
CA GLY A 242 -12.45 4.98 -45.57
C GLY A 242 -13.15 4.14 -44.52
N ILE A 243 -12.51 3.10 -44.07
CA ILE A 243 -12.94 2.21 -42.99
C ILE A 243 -12.28 2.64 -41.69
N TYR A 244 -13.06 2.87 -40.67
CA TYR A 244 -12.60 3.23 -39.35
C TYR A 244 -13.09 2.21 -38.35
N LEU A 245 -12.17 1.71 -37.49
CA LEU A 245 -12.48 0.87 -36.36
C LEU A 245 -12.16 1.64 -35.08
N TYR A 246 -13.06 1.64 -34.13
CA TYR A 246 -12.92 2.32 -32.85
C TYR A 246 -13.03 1.35 -31.69
N LYS A 247 -12.22 1.53 -30.67
CA LYS A 247 -12.37 0.90 -29.37
C LYS A 247 -11.96 1.85 -28.24
N ALA A 248 -12.38 1.56 -27.03
CA ALA A 248 -11.89 2.23 -25.84
C ALA A 248 -11.11 1.24 -24.97
N VAL A 249 -10.04 1.70 -24.37
CA VAL A 249 -9.28 1.01 -23.32
C VAL A 249 -9.58 1.71 -22.00
N VAL A 250 -10.09 0.96 -21.05
CA VAL A 250 -10.41 1.40 -19.69
C VAL A 250 -9.35 0.91 -18.76
N THR A 251 -8.72 1.81 -18.00
CA THR A 251 -7.64 1.51 -17.05
C THR A 251 -8.06 1.95 -15.65
N ASP A 252 -8.07 1.04 -14.68
CA ASP A 252 -8.38 1.35 -13.29
C ASP A 252 -7.22 2.03 -12.54
N ALA A 253 -7.39 2.29 -11.26
CA ALA A 253 -6.38 2.94 -10.43
C ALA A 253 -5.12 2.08 -10.26
N ALA A 254 -5.26 0.75 -10.22
CA ALA A 254 -4.15 -0.19 -10.09
C ALA A 254 -3.40 -0.45 -11.41
N GLY A 255 -3.98 -0.02 -12.55
CA GLY A 255 -3.41 -0.20 -13.88
C GLY A 255 -3.89 -1.45 -14.61
N ASN A 256 -4.92 -2.15 -14.09
CA ASN A 256 -5.58 -3.20 -14.85
C ASN A 256 -6.34 -2.59 -16.01
N THR A 257 -6.37 -3.28 -17.14
CA THR A 257 -7.00 -2.77 -18.35
C THR A 257 -8.04 -3.72 -18.89
N SER A 258 -9.08 -3.15 -19.50
CA SER A 258 -10.06 -3.86 -20.31
C SER A 258 -10.36 -3.05 -21.57
N GLU A 259 -10.88 -3.72 -22.60
CA GLU A 259 -11.22 -3.09 -23.88
C GLU A 259 -12.70 -3.30 -24.20
N THR A 260 -13.31 -2.31 -24.85
CA THR A 260 -14.66 -2.45 -25.39
C THR A 260 -14.66 -3.33 -26.64
N ALA A 261 -15.85 -3.76 -27.04
CA ALA A 261 -16.07 -4.26 -28.39
C ALA A 261 -15.68 -3.18 -29.43
N VAL A 262 -15.20 -3.64 -30.57
CA VAL A 262 -14.82 -2.77 -31.70
C VAL A 262 -16.08 -2.28 -32.42
N GLN A 263 -16.19 -0.97 -32.61
CA GLN A 263 -17.17 -0.35 -33.48
C GLN A 263 -16.57 -0.06 -34.83
N LYS A 264 -17.29 -0.36 -35.90
CA LYS A 264 -16.86 -0.11 -37.29
C LYS A 264 -17.77 0.94 -37.92
N VAL A 265 -17.18 1.88 -38.64
CA VAL A 265 -17.90 2.79 -39.51
C VAL A 265 -17.17 2.88 -40.85
N VAL A 266 -17.94 3.02 -41.93
CA VAL A 266 -17.42 3.26 -43.29
C VAL A 266 -17.92 4.62 -43.76
N VAL A 267 -17.00 5.53 -43.98
CA VAL A 267 -17.29 6.83 -44.55
C VAL A 267 -17.12 6.74 -46.06
N ASP A 268 -18.16 7.01 -46.83
CA ASP A 268 -18.13 7.00 -48.30
C ASP A 268 -18.98 8.14 -48.85
N THR A 269 -18.31 9.11 -49.42
CA THR A 269 -18.94 10.27 -50.05
C THR A 269 -18.85 10.21 -51.59
N THR A 270 -18.31 9.11 -52.13
CA THR A 270 -18.10 8.91 -53.57
C THR A 270 -19.44 8.61 -54.23
N THR A 271 -19.80 9.40 -55.25
CA THR A 271 -20.99 9.14 -56.03
C THR A 271 -20.84 7.90 -56.93
N PRO A 272 -21.80 6.97 -56.90
CA PRO A 272 -21.77 5.78 -57.75
C PRO A 272 -21.86 6.14 -59.24
N HIS A 273 -21.22 5.34 -60.09
CA HIS A 273 -21.36 5.46 -61.51
C HIS A 273 -22.75 4.97 -61.96
N SER A 274 -23.52 5.84 -62.61
CA SER A 274 -24.92 5.55 -62.98
C SER A 274 -25.09 4.55 -64.14
N GLY A 275 -24.02 4.31 -64.88
CA GLY A 275 -24.14 3.52 -66.11
C GLY A 275 -24.85 4.24 -67.23
N GLU A 276 -25.06 3.55 -68.32
CA GLU A 276 -25.82 4.06 -69.50
C GLU A 276 -27.14 3.31 -69.58
N LEU A 277 -28.24 4.06 -69.58
CA LEU A 277 -29.56 3.49 -69.80
C LEU A 277 -29.84 3.45 -71.30
N THR A 278 -29.95 2.23 -71.84
CA THR A 278 -30.37 2.03 -73.23
C THR A 278 -31.73 1.45 -73.29
N LEU A 279 -32.48 1.80 -74.34
CA LEU A 279 -33.77 1.22 -74.62
C LEU A 279 -33.61 -0.04 -75.47
N SER A 280 -34.03 -1.20 -74.93
CA SER A 280 -34.09 -2.46 -75.67
C SER A 280 -35.51 -2.75 -76.08
N ASP A 281 -35.67 -3.44 -77.18
CA ASP A 281 -36.98 -3.87 -77.71
C ASP A 281 -37.98 -2.72 -78.03
N LEU A 282 -37.42 -1.51 -78.18
CA LEU A 282 -38.27 -0.39 -78.62
C LEU A 282 -38.66 -0.62 -80.07
N ASN A 283 -39.95 -0.88 -80.28
CA ASN A 283 -40.58 -0.91 -81.60
C ASN A 283 -40.97 0.52 -81.97
N ASP A 284 -40.09 1.21 -82.66
CA ASP A 284 -40.35 2.55 -83.17
C ASP A 284 -41.34 2.46 -84.33
N THR A 285 -42.60 2.77 -84.03
CA THR A 285 -43.65 2.80 -85.04
C THR A 285 -43.85 4.18 -85.61
N GLY A 286 -42.85 5.04 -85.55
CA GLY A 286 -42.89 6.39 -86.14
C GLY A 286 -43.31 6.42 -87.61
N VAL A 287 -44.30 7.18 -87.94
CA VAL A 287 -44.68 7.51 -89.31
C VAL A 287 -43.79 8.66 -89.76
N SER A 288 -42.98 8.44 -90.75
CA SER A 288 -42.13 9.43 -91.45
C SER A 288 -43.00 10.45 -92.17
#